data_d69495afdba1eb8df0834c29c8efa4b6
#
_entry.id   d69495afdba1eb8df0834c29c8efa4b6
#
_cell.length_a   1.000
_cell.length_b   1.000
_cell.length_c   1.000
_cell.angle_alpha   90.00
_cell.angle_beta   90.00
_cell.angle_gamma   90.00
#
_symmetry.space_group_name_H-M   'P 1'
#
loop_
_entity.id
_entity.type
_entity.pdbx_description
1 polymer ?
#
loop_
_entity_poly.entity_id
_entity_poly.type
_entity_poly.pdbx_seq_one_letter_code
_entity_poly.pdbx_strand_id
1 'polypeptide(L)'
;PFSASVIKARSEHIEFSKGNDFYSSSYNHGGHRYNNSNNEDDNSQAKVLFFLDRAIYRPGQKVYFKGVFLQHRNDSTSIVPNEYIDVFVDDPNDNEIHEFRFKTNEYGSFTGSFDLPVNKFTGQFSIYAEEYHETDSKFWDELDDFQDDYKYFSVEEYKRPTFEVSFDTINNAYELGEEIKLKGSAEAYIGA
;
A
#
# COMPACT_ATOMS: atom_id res chain seq x y z
N PRO A 1 4.40 0.32 -24.71
CA PRO A 1 4.02 1.57 -24.07
C PRO A 1 2.71 1.35 -23.32
N PHE A 2 2.66 1.76 -22.05
CA PHE A 2 1.43 1.80 -21.27
C PHE A 2 0.71 3.11 -21.60
N SER A 3 -0.58 3.06 -21.89
CA SER A 3 -1.40 4.25 -21.92
C SER A 3 -2.17 4.32 -20.60
N ALA A 4 -2.01 5.41 -19.88
CA ALA A 4 -2.82 5.74 -18.72
C ALA A 4 -3.86 6.75 -19.16
N SER A 5 -5.13 6.46 -18.97
CA SER A 5 -6.21 7.43 -19.12
C SER A 5 -6.72 7.80 -17.73
N VAL A 6 -6.62 9.08 -17.40
CA VAL A 6 -7.23 9.64 -16.18
C VAL A 6 -8.66 10.03 -16.52
N ILE A 7 -9.63 9.34 -15.94
CA ILE A 7 -11.05 9.71 -16.05
C ILE A 7 -11.38 10.62 -14.87
N LYS A 8 -11.79 11.87 -15.16
CA LYS A 8 -12.31 12.82 -14.19
C LYS A 8 -13.63 12.29 -13.61
N ALA A 9 -13.59 11.80 -12.37
CA ALA A 9 -14.79 11.54 -11.59
C ALA A 9 -14.53 11.89 -10.12
N ARG A 10 -15.56 12.30 -9.39
CA ARG A 10 -15.57 12.74 -7.98
C ARG A 10 -15.14 11.69 -6.93
N SER A 11 -14.55 10.60 -7.35
CA SER A 11 -13.84 9.62 -6.53
C SER A 11 -12.50 9.38 -7.20
N GLU A 12 -11.43 9.45 -6.46
CA GLU A 12 -10.08 9.20 -6.98
C GLU A 12 -9.96 7.73 -7.38
N HIS A 13 -10.26 7.48 -8.63
CA HIS A 13 -10.20 6.18 -9.25
C HIS A 13 -9.10 6.20 -10.30
N ILE A 14 -8.06 5.41 -10.09
CA ILE A 14 -6.95 5.29 -11.04
C ILE A 14 -7.11 3.95 -11.77
N GLU A 15 -7.23 4.03 -13.08
CA GLU A 15 -7.31 2.87 -13.96
C GLU A 15 -6.04 2.75 -14.81
N PHE A 16 -5.46 1.56 -14.83
CA PHE A 16 -4.38 1.20 -15.74
C PHE A 16 -4.85 0.07 -16.65
N SER A 17 -4.69 0.23 -17.95
CA SER A 17 -5.02 -0.82 -18.92
C SER A 17 -3.90 -1.06 -19.92
N LYS A 18 -3.68 -2.34 -20.28
CA LYS A 18 -2.78 -2.76 -21.35
C LYS A 18 -3.38 -3.98 -22.06
N GLY A 19 -3.90 -3.79 -23.27
CA GLY A 19 -4.61 -4.85 -23.99
C GLY A 19 -5.86 -5.29 -23.21
N ASN A 20 -5.92 -6.57 -22.81
CA ASN A 20 -7.00 -7.12 -22.01
C ASN A 20 -6.73 -7.08 -20.50
N ASP A 21 -5.55 -6.63 -20.08
CA ASP A 21 -5.20 -6.51 -18.68
C ASP A 21 -5.70 -5.16 -18.14
N PHE A 22 -6.36 -5.22 -17.00
CA PHE A 22 -6.98 -4.08 -16.35
C PHE A 22 -6.69 -4.11 -14.86
N TYR A 23 -6.25 -2.97 -14.32
CA TYR A 23 -6.11 -2.74 -12.88
C TYR A 23 -6.83 -1.47 -12.49
N SER A 24 -7.66 -1.55 -11.48
CA SER A 24 -8.43 -0.45 -10.94
C SER A 24 -8.18 -0.34 -9.43
N SER A 25 -7.83 0.84 -8.96
CA SER A 25 -7.69 1.15 -7.54
C SER A 25 -8.68 2.24 -7.16
N SER A 26 -9.58 1.93 -6.21
CA SER A 26 -10.42 2.94 -5.57
C SER A 26 -9.81 3.31 -4.23
N TYR A 27 -9.42 4.55 -4.07
CA TYR A 27 -8.92 5.07 -2.80
C TYR A 27 -10.08 5.75 -2.05
N ASN A 28 -10.39 5.23 -0.86
CA ASN A 28 -11.43 5.83 -0.03
C ASN A 28 -10.74 6.78 0.96
N HIS A 29 -10.74 8.06 0.65
CA HIS A 29 -10.31 9.10 1.57
C HIS A 29 -11.31 9.18 2.73
N GLY A 30 -11.02 8.52 3.82
CA GLY A 30 -11.64 8.79 5.13
C GLY A 30 -11.15 10.11 5.69
N GLY A 31 -11.14 11.18 4.91
CA GLY A 31 -10.78 12.50 5.35
C GLY A 31 -11.89 13.10 6.19
N HIS A 32 -11.62 13.41 7.45
CA HIS A 32 -12.44 14.33 8.22
C HIS A 32 -12.49 15.66 7.45
N ARG A 33 -13.65 15.93 6.82
CA ARG A 33 -13.96 17.28 6.34
C ARG A 33 -14.08 18.18 7.58
N TYR A 34 -13.04 18.90 7.90
CA TYR A 34 -13.20 20.14 8.62
C TYR A 34 -13.86 21.12 7.66
N ASN A 35 -15.17 21.29 7.86
CA ASN A 35 -15.92 22.33 7.22
C ASN A 35 -15.54 23.64 7.91
N ASN A 36 -14.62 24.41 7.34
CA ASN A 36 -14.45 25.80 7.73
C ASN A 36 -14.48 26.70 6.50
N SER A 37 -15.58 27.41 6.44
CA SER A 37 -15.90 28.71 5.81
C SER A 37 -14.85 29.36 4.90
N ASN A 38 -15.27 29.58 3.63
CA ASN A 38 -15.07 30.79 2.84
C ASN A 38 -13.65 31.40 2.83
N ASN A 39 -12.69 30.66 2.29
CA ASN A 39 -11.62 31.24 1.50
C ASN A 39 -11.33 30.20 0.40
N GLU A 40 -11.18 30.66 -0.84
CA GLU A 40 -10.54 29.91 -1.91
C GLU A 40 -9.03 29.86 -1.58
N ASP A 41 -8.69 29.19 -0.47
CA ASP A 41 -7.30 29.00 -0.08
C ASP A 41 -6.72 27.95 -1.02
N ASP A 42 -5.69 28.36 -1.71
CA ASP A 42 -4.77 27.59 -2.56
C ASP A 42 -4.11 26.49 -1.70
N ASN A 43 -4.89 25.51 -1.28
CA ASN A 43 -4.45 24.45 -0.36
C ASN A 43 -3.59 23.44 -1.10
N SER A 44 -2.32 23.42 -0.78
CA SER A 44 -1.29 22.56 -1.36
C SER A 44 -1.02 21.36 -0.44
N GLN A 45 -1.37 20.18 -0.87
CA GLN A 45 -1.14 18.94 -0.14
C GLN A 45 -0.23 18.01 -0.93
N ALA A 46 0.66 17.28 -0.25
CA ALA A 46 1.51 16.31 -0.91
C ALA A 46 1.50 14.96 -0.18
N LYS A 47 1.82 13.89 -0.93
CA LYS A 47 1.94 12.53 -0.39
C LYS A 47 2.83 11.66 -1.27
N VAL A 48 3.31 10.55 -0.71
CA VAL A 48 4.03 9.52 -1.44
C VAL A 48 3.18 8.26 -1.54
N LEU A 49 2.93 7.79 -2.77
CA LEU A 49 2.30 6.49 -3.01
C LEU A 49 3.39 5.41 -3.11
N PHE A 50 3.29 4.38 -2.27
CA PHE A 50 4.22 3.26 -2.29
C PHE A 50 3.66 2.04 -3.02
N PHE A 51 4.51 1.43 -3.86
CA PHE A 51 4.28 0.18 -4.57
C PHE A 51 5.35 -0.82 -4.16
N LEU A 52 4.93 -1.99 -3.71
CA LEU A 52 5.80 -3.08 -3.29
C LEU A 52 5.73 -4.21 -4.32
N ASP A 53 6.82 -4.97 -4.47
CA ASP A 53 6.85 -6.13 -5.37
C ASP A 53 5.95 -7.27 -4.89
N ARG A 54 5.59 -7.31 -3.59
CA ARG A 54 4.70 -8.29 -2.97
C ARG A 54 3.89 -7.67 -1.85
N ALA A 55 2.79 -8.34 -1.47
CA ALA A 55 2.00 -8.01 -0.29
C ALA A 55 2.40 -8.86 0.94
N ILE A 56 3.05 -10.02 0.71
CA ILE A 56 3.46 -10.98 1.76
C ILE A 56 4.90 -11.40 1.51
N TYR A 57 5.71 -11.34 2.57
CA TYR A 57 7.11 -11.72 2.58
C TYR A 57 7.40 -12.74 3.68
N ARG A 58 8.60 -13.32 3.64
CA ARG A 58 9.16 -14.14 4.71
C ARG A 58 10.26 -13.38 5.43
N PRO A 59 10.55 -13.70 6.71
CA PRO A 59 11.74 -13.19 7.38
C PRO A 59 13.01 -13.41 6.54
N GLY A 60 13.87 -12.40 6.49
CA GLY A 60 15.10 -12.43 5.72
C GLY A 60 14.97 -12.21 4.21
N GLN A 61 13.77 -12.01 3.70
CA GLN A 61 13.60 -11.66 2.28
C GLN A 61 13.87 -10.18 2.03
N LYS A 62 14.28 -9.89 0.80
CA LYS A 62 14.43 -8.52 0.30
C LYS A 62 13.10 -7.98 -0.21
N VAL A 63 12.72 -6.80 0.27
CA VAL A 63 11.59 -6.01 -0.19
C VAL A 63 12.09 -5.02 -1.24
N TYR A 64 11.43 -4.99 -2.40
CA TYR A 64 11.63 -3.95 -3.41
C TYR A 64 10.45 -3.02 -3.43
N PHE A 65 10.72 -1.73 -3.49
CA PHE A 65 9.66 -0.73 -3.51
C PHE A 65 9.92 0.39 -4.51
N LYS A 66 8.85 1.04 -4.90
CA LYS A 66 8.84 2.28 -5.66
C LYS A 66 7.95 3.28 -4.94
N GLY A 67 8.43 4.52 -4.77
CA GLY A 67 7.65 5.67 -4.34
C GLY A 67 7.33 6.58 -5.52
N VAL A 68 6.15 7.18 -5.51
CA VAL A 68 5.74 8.26 -6.41
C VAL A 68 5.27 9.43 -5.57
N PHE A 69 5.99 10.53 -5.65
CA PHE A 69 5.69 11.74 -4.91
C PHE A 69 4.73 12.63 -5.71
N LEU A 70 3.59 12.93 -5.11
CA LEU A 70 2.49 13.67 -5.71
C LEU A 70 2.16 14.89 -4.88
N GLN A 71 1.81 15.99 -5.56
CA GLN A 71 1.22 17.18 -4.98
C GLN A 71 -0.19 17.36 -5.54
N HIS A 72 -1.12 17.67 -4.67
CA HIS A 72 -2.47 18.10 -5.02
C HIS A 72 -2.63 19.58 -4.71
N ARG A 73 -3.00 20.37 -5.71
CA ARG A 73 -3.22 21.81 -5.59
C ARG A 73 -4.36 22.23 -6.52
N ASN A 74 -5.34 22.96 -6.00
CA ASN A 74 -6.45 23.51 -6.83
C ASN A 74 -7.11 22.46 -7.74
N ASP A 75 -7.60 21.36 -7.18
CA ASP A 75 -8.25 20.25 -7.91
C ASP A 75 -7.36 19.58 -8.99
N SER A 76 -6.06 19.83 -8.96
CA SER A 76 -5.08 19.23 -9.87
C SER A 76 -4.04 18.42 -9.11
N THR A 77 -3.73 17.23 -9.62
CA THR A 77 -2.65 16.40 -9.07
C THR A 77 -1.48 16.40 -10.04
N SER A 78 -0.29 16.68 -9.55
CA SER A 78 0.96 16.68 -10.29
C SER A 78 2.04 15.86 -9.60
N ILE A 79 3.03 15.40 -10.35
CA ILE A 79 4.23 14.78 -9.79
C ILE A 79 5.15 15.84 -9.19
N VAL A 80 5.94 15.45 -8.17
CA VAL A 80 6.94 16.31 -7.55
C VAL A 80 8.34 15.81 -7.91
N PRO A 81 8.98 16.37 -8.95
CA PRO A 81 10.31 15.96 -9.40
C PRO A 81 11.42 16.69 -8.64
N ASN A 82 12.59 16.05 -8.54
CA ASN A 82 13.83 16.62 -8.03
C ASN A 82 13.82 17.09 -6.56
N GLU A 83 12.84 16.61 -5.76
CA GLU A 83 12.75 16.91 -4.34
C GLU A 83 13.26 15.74 -3.49
N TYR A 84 13.79 16.07 -2.31
CA TYR A 84 14.20 15.08 -1.32
C TYR A 84 13.02 14.67 -0.46
N ILE A 85 13.04 13.42 -0.03
CA ILE A 85 12.04 12.81 0.84
C ILE A 85 12.70 11.77 1.74
N ASP A 86 12.33 11.74 3.00
CA ASP A 86 12.75 10.71 3.94
C ASP A 86 11.72 9.57 3.96
N VAL A 87 12.20 8.33 4.00
CA VAL A 87 11.39 7.11 3.92
C VAL A 87 11.75 6.20 5.07
N PHE A 88 10.75 5.75 5.80
CA PHE A 88 10.88 4.93 6.99
C PHE A 88 10.21 3.58 6.81
N VAL A 89 10.69 2.59 7.53
CA VAL A 89 10.09 1.26 7.60
C VAL A 89 9.99 0.85 9.06
N ASP A 90 8.76 0.52 9.50
CA ASP A 90 8.48 0.08 10.85
C ASP A 90 8.16 -1.41 10.94
N ASP A 91 8.55 -2.00 12.06
CA ASP A 91 8.17 -3.36 12.44
C ASP A 91 6.73 -3.40 13.04
N PRO A 92 6.15 -4.59 13.32
CA PRO A 92 4.81 -4.71 13.89
C PRO A 92 4.62 -4.12 15.30
N ASN A 93 5.66 -3.63 15.94
CA ASN A 93 5.62 -2.98 17.25
C ASN A 93 5.93 -1.48 17.13
N ASP A 94 5.78 -0.91 15.93
CA ASP A 94 6.06 0.50 15.63
C ASP A 94 7.51 0.92 15.94
N ASN A 95 8.46 -0.02 15.82
CA ASN A 95 9.88 0.33 15.90
C ASN A 95 10.41 0.54 14.49
N GLU A 96 11.07 1.67 14.28
CA GLU A 96 11.80 1.95 13.05
C GLU A 96 12.95 0.94 12.86
N ILE A 97 12.97 0.31 11.69
CA ILE A 97 14.00 -0.66 11.31
C ILE A 97 14.88 -0.19 10.16
N HIS A 98 14.37 0.74 9.35
CA HIS A 98 15.11 1.36 8.26
C HIS A 98 14.68 2.81 8.06
N GLU A 99 15.69 3.66 7.79
CA GLU A 99 15.56 5.04 7.37
C GLU A 99 16.34 5.23 6.06
N PHE A 100 15.73 5.89 5.09
CA PHE A 100 16.34 6.19 3.78
C PHE A 100 16.03 7.61 3.37
N ARG A 101 16.95 8.20 2.62
CA ARG A 101 16.74 9.47 1.94
C ARG A 101 16.79 9.27 0.43
N PHE A 102 15.77 9.72 -0.26
CA PHE A 102 15.69 9.67 -1.71
C PHE A 102 15.53 11.05 -2.30
N LYS A 103 16.03 11.19 -3.53
CA LYS A 103 15.68 12.31 -4.39
C LYS A 103 14.81 11.79 -5.53
N THR A 104 13.67 12.41 -5.76
CA THR A 104 12.79 12.05 -6.86
C THR A 104 13.43 12.38 -8.21
N ASN A 105 13.17 11.55 -9.21
CA ASN A 105 13.61 11.78 -10.59
C ASN A 105 12.64 12.72 -11.33
N GLU A 106 12.87 12.92 -12.64
CA GLU A 106 12.01 13.75 -13.50
C GLU A 106 10.55 13.33 -13.56
N TYR A 107 10.24 12.07 -13.17
CA TYR A 107 8.86 11.52 -13.09
C TYR A 107 8.29 11.57 -11.67
N GLY A 108 8.90 12.29 -10.75
CA GLY A 108 8.48 12.35 -9.35
C GLY A 108 8.60 11.01 -8.63
N SER A 109 9.47 10.10 -9.08
CA SER A 109 9.55 8.75 -8.51
C SER A 109 10.96 8.39 -8.06
N PHE A 110 11.01 7.44 -7.11
CA PHE A 110 12.24 6.82 -6.62
C PHE A 110 12.03 5.32 -6.40
N THR A 111 13.10 4.57 -6.29
CA THR A 111 13.08 3.12 -6.03
C THR A 111 14.12 2.76 -4.99
N GLY A 112 13.78 1.78 -4.16
CA GLY A 112 14.66 1.28 -3.14
C GLY A 112 14.44 -0.19 -2.85
N SER A 113 15.26 -0.72 -1.94
CA SER A 113 15.09 -2.06 -1.40
C SER A 113 15.73 -2.16 -0.03
N PHE A 114 15.20 -3.05 0.81
CA PHE A 114 15.77 -3.38 2.11
C PHE A 114 15.60 -4.86 2.42
N ASP A 115 16.39 -5.36 3.37
CA ASP A 115 16.31 -6.75 3.81
C ASP A 115 15.51 -6.83 5.12
N LEU A 116 14.52 -7.72 5.16
CA LEU A 116 13.76 -8.00 6.38
C LEU A 116 14.62 -8.74 7.41
N PRO A 117 14.45 -8.48 8.71
CA PRO A 117 15.15 -9.18 9.76
C PRO A 117 14.89 -10.70 9.72
N VAL A 118 15.95 -11.51 9.91
CA VAL A 118 15.87 -12.98 9.78
C VAL A 118 15.18 -13.64 10.98
N ASN A 119 15.32 -13.08 12.19
CA ASN A 119 14.91 -13.72 13.45
C ASN A 119 14.00 -12.82 14.29
N LYS A 120 13.24 -11.97 13.66
CA LYS A 120 12.35 -11.04 14.34
C LYS A 120 10.93 -11.18 13.81
N PHE A 121 10.07 -10.53 14.52
CA PHE A 121 8.62 -10.51 14.43
C PHE A 121 8.03 -10.82 13.07
N THR A 122 7.06 -11.71 13.07
CA THR A 122 6.06 -11.84 11.99
C THR A 122 4.91 -10.90 12.32
N GLY A 123 4.24 -10.38 11.29
CA GLY A 123 3.11 -9.47 11.47
C GLY A 123 3.05 -8.43 10.36
N GLN A 124 2.36 -7.35 10.65
CA GLN A 124 2.17 -6.24 9.71
C GLN A 124 3.28 -5.21 9.88
N PHE A 125 4.03 -4.98 8.83
CA PHE A 125 5.04 -3.93 8.69
C PHE A 125 4.46 -2.76 7.90
N SER A 126 5.05 -1.59 8.04
CA SER A 126 4.70 -0.40 7.28
C SER A 126 5.91 0.23 6.62
N ILE A 127 5.69 0.87 5.47
CA ILE A 127 6.60 1.81 4.83
C ILE A 127 5.84 3.11 4.59
N TYR A 128 6.44 4.22 4.93
CA TYR A 128 5.87 5.56 4.80
C TYR A 128 6.96 6.60 4.52
N ALA A 129 6.55 7.81 4.23
CA ALA A 129 7.46 8.91 3.96
C ALA A 129 7.12 10.10 4.86
N GLU A 130 8.16 10.89 5.17
CA GLU A 130 8.04 12.14 5.91
C GLU A 130 8.72 13.29 5.15
N GLU A 131 8.39 14.49 5.54
CA GLU A 131 9.00 15.71 5.03
C GLU A 131 10.51 15.73 5.27
N TYR A 132 11.25 16.21 4.27
CA TYR A 132 12.67 16.46 4.43
C TYR A 132 12.92 17.90 4.91
N HIS A 133 13.22 18.06 6.19
CA HIS A 133 13.34 19.36 6.84
C HIS A 133 14.71 20.07 6.67
N GLU A 134 15.73 19.40 6.16
CA GLU A 134 17.09 19.96 6.01
C GLU A 134 17.35 20.57 4.63
N THR A 135 16.33 21.13 3.97
CA THR A 135 16.45 21.70 2.63
C THR A 135 15.88 23.12 2.60
N ASP A 136 16.53 23.98 1.80
CA ASP A 136 16.01 25.31 1.43
C ASP A 136 15.10 25.21 0.18
N SER A 137 14.35 24.14 0.04
CA SER A 137 13.48 23.93 -1.12
C SER A 137 12.21 24.75 -1.00
N LYS A 138 11.95 25.58 -2.02
CA LYS A 138 10.69 26.33 -2.10
C LYS A 138 9.45 25.44 -2.12
N PHE A 139 9.58 24.19 -2.58
CA PHE A 139 8.47 23.25 -2.58
C PHE A 139 7.97 23.00 -1.16
N TRP A 140 8.88 22.70 -0.23
CA TRP A 140 8.54 22.43 1.17
C TRP A 140 8.07 23.70 1.90
N ASP A 141 8.66 24.88 1.57
CA ASP A 141 8.25 26.16 2.15
C ASP A 141 6.82 26.58 1.74
N GLU A 142 6.36 26.13 0.55
CA GLU A 142 5.05 26.49 -0.02
C GLU A 142 4.00 25.38 0.18
N LEU A 143 4.35 24.26 0.80
CA LEU A 143 3.46 23.14 1.07
C LEU A 143 2.67 23.39 2.35
N ASP A 144 1.34 23.29 2.28
CA ASP A 144 0.49 23.49 3.47
C ASP A 144 0.36 22.24 4.32
N ASP A 145 0.41 21.05 3.70
CA ASP A 145 0.21 19.77 4.39
C ASP A 145 0.90 18.62 3.66
N PHE A 146 1.60 17.77 4.41
CA PHE A 146 2.12 16.50 3.92
C PHE A 146 1.34 15.36 4.55
N GLN A 147 0.72 14.53 3.73
CA GLN A 147 -0.12 13.43 4.17
C GLN A 147 0.72 12.17 4.39
N ASP A 148 0.72 11.67 5.62
CA ASP A 148 1.31 10.39 5.97
C ASP A 148 0.46 9.26 5.33
N ASP A 149 0.98 8.65 4.27
CA ASP A 149 0.34 7.52 3.61
C ASP A 149 1.16 6.25 3.89
N TYR A 150 0.65 5.40 4.79
CA TYR A 150 1.29 4.16 5.21
C TYR A 150 0.95 3.03 4.24
N LYS A 151 1.98 2.43 3.65
CA LYS A 151 1.81 1.18 2.90
C LYS A 151 2.13 -0.02 3.77
N TYR A 152 1.12 -0.81 4.09
CA TYR A 152 1.27 -2.02 4.89
C TYR A 152 1.58 -3.24 4.04
N PHE A 153 2.39 -4.15 4.61
CA PHE A 153 2.69 -5.46 4.06
C PHE A 153 2.88 -6.48 5.18
N SER A 154 2.64 -7.76 4.89
CA SER A 154 2.75 -8.83 5.89
C SER A 154 4.08 -9.55 5.80
N VAL A 155 4.67 -9.84 6.95
CA VAL A 155 5.80 -10.78 7.07
C VAL A 155 5.32 -12.01 7.81
N GLU A 156 5.32 -13.16 7.13
CA GLU A 156 4.74 -14.41 7.63
C GLU A 156 5.74 -15.57 7.52
N GLU A 157 5.76 -16.42 8.52
CA GLU A 157 6.49 -17.65 8.48
C GLU A 157 5.62 -18.74 7.85
N TYR A 158 6.01 -19.25 6.69
CA TYR A 158 5.27 -20.32 6.03
C TYR A 158 5.44 -21.63 6.81
N LYS A 159 4.39 -22.02 7.52
CA LYS A 159 4.25 -23.39 8.03
C LYS A 159 3.65 -24.25 6.93
N ARG A 160 4.35 -25.31 6.53
CA ARG A 160 3.76 -26.29 5.61
C ARG A 160 2.49 -26.83 6.27
N PRO A 161 1.36 -26.91 5.53
CA PRO A 161 0.18 -27.56 6.05
C PRO A 161 0.56 -28.99 6.47
N THR A 162 0.15 -29.39 7.65
CA THR A 162 0.39 -30.72 8.18
C THR A 162 -0.76 -31.67 7.91
N PHE A 163 -1.89 -31.12 7.51
CA PHE A 163 -3.09 -31.87 7.13
C PHE A 163 -3.92 -31.12 6.09
N GLU A 164 -4.74 -31.87 5.37
CA GLU A 164 -5.74 -31.35 4.45
C GLU A 164 -7.13 -31.67 5.00
N VAL A 165 -8.06 -30.72 4.86
CA VAL A 165 -9.46 -30.92 5.22
C VAL A 165 -10.29 -30.85 3.96
N SER A 166 -11.10 -31.88 3.70
CA SER A 166 -12.05 -31.93 2.60
C SER A 166 -13.47 -32.14 3.13
N PHE A 167 -14.44 -31.57 2.46
CA PHE A 167 -15.86 -31.78 2.73
C PHE A 167 -16.53 -32.46 1.54
N ASP A 168 -17.43 -33.39 1.82
CA ASP A 168 -18.23 -34.02 0.79
C ASP A 168 -19.13 -32.98 0.10
N THR A 169 -19.27 -33.10 -1.20
CA THR A 169 -20.12 -32.20 -1.98
C THR A 169 -21.58 -32.41 -1.58
N ILE A 170 -22.29 -31.32 -1.27
CA ILE A 170 -23.71 -31.32 -1.03
C ILE A 170 -24.44 -31.46 -2.38
N ASN A 171 -25.01 -32.65 -2.64
CA ASN A 171 -25.73 -32.93 -3.90
C ASN A 171 -27.25 -32.82 -3.76
N ASN A 172 -27.76 -32.59 -2.54
CA ASN A 172 -29.20 -32.53 -2.27
C ASN A 172 -29.67 -31.07 -2.25
N ALA A 173 -30.90 -30.85 -2.72
CA ALA A 173 -31.59 -29.60 -2.50
C ALA A 173 -32.21 -29.65 -1.08
N TYR A 174 -32.05 -28.55 -0.33
CA TYR A 174 -32.60 -28.39 1.02
C TYR A 174 -33.67 -27.31 1.04
N GLU A 175 -34.64 -27.46 1.90
CA GLU A 175 -35.65 -26.43 2.15
C GLU A 175 -35.27 -25.55 3.36
N LEU A 176 -35.91 -24.40 3.48
CA LEU A 176 -35.59 -23.44 4.52
C LEU A 176 -36.02 -24.04 5.89
N GLY A 177 -35.04 -24.26 6.80
CA GLY A 177 -35.24 -24.83 8.10
C GLY A 177 -34.87 -26.31 8.23
N GLU A 178 -34.44 -26.97 7.15
CA GLU A 178 -33.93 -28.34 7.21
C GLU A 178 -32.54 -28.40 7.82
N GLU A 179 -32.25 -29.48 8.54
CA GLU A 179 -30.94 -29.77 9.11
C GLU A 179 -30.01 -30.31 8.00
N ILE A 180 -28.89 -29.57 7.73
CA ILE A 180 -27.88 -29.98 6.78
C ILE A 180 -26.78 -30.72 7.52
N LYS A 181 -26.55 -32.00 7.18
CA LYS A 181 -25.43 -32.79 7.69
C LYS A 181 -24.27 -32.75 6.69
N LEU A 182 -23.18 -32.10 7.08
CA LEU A 182 -21.93 -32.09 6.34
C LEU A 182 -21.00 -33.19 6.87
N LYS A 183 -20.46 -33.98 5.96
CA LYS A 183 -19.41 -34.95 6.27
C LYS A 183 -18.09 -34.40 5.72
N GLY A 184 -17.09 -34.35 6.55
CA GLY A 184 -15.74 -33.96 6.19
C GLY A 184 -14.73 -35.00 6.63
N SER A 185 -13.56 -34.98 6.00
CA SER A 185 -12.41 -35.79 6.37
C SER A 185 -11.18 -34.87 6.54
N ALA A 186 -10.31 -35.23 7.48
CA ALA A 186 -9.01 -34.61 7.63
C ALA A 186 -7.93 -35.70 7.47
N GLU A 187 -6.98 -35.46 6.57
CA GLU A 187 -5.88 -36.37 6.28
C GLU A 187 -4.53 -35.67 6.56
N ALA A 188 -3.69 -36.25 7.40
CA ALA A 188 -2.37 -35.74 7.69
C ALA A 188 -1.40 -36.04 6.54
N TYR A 189 -0.57 -35.05 6.16
CA TYR A 189 0.52 -35.31 5.22
C TYR A 189 1.61 -36.16 5.87
N ILE A 190 2.09 -37.19 5.16
CA ILE A 190 3.13 -38.11 5.62
C ILE A 190 4.41 -37.29 5.89
N GLY A 191 4.95 -37.41 7.10
CA GLY A 191 6.17 -36.74 7.53
C GLY A 191 5.96 -35.44 8.30
N ALA A 192 4.72 -35.17 8.73
CA ALA A 192 4.40 -34.09 9.67
C ALA A 192 4.51 -34.56 11.12
#